data_7f09ba8b3854b4d0c08b9ea13c4e502f
#
_entry.id   7f09ba8b3854b4d0c08b9ea13c4e502f
#
_cell.length_a   1.000
_cell.length_b   1.000
_cell.length_c   1.000
_cell.angle_alpha   90.00
_cell.angle_beta   90.00
_cell.angle_gamma   90.00
#
_symmetry.space_group_name_H-M   'P 1'
#
loop_
_entity.id
_entity.type
_entity.pdbx_description
1 polymer ?
#
loop_
_entity_poly.entity_id
_entity_poly.type
_entity_poly.pdbx_seq_one_letter_code
_entity_poly.pdbx_strand_id
1 'polypeptide(L)'
;MKIGITCYPTVGGSGVLASALGDELARRGHEVHFISYERPFRLPVNAPRIHFHPVVINDYDLFKYPDYTLPLSVKMSEVSRDHQLDVLHVHYAVPHATAAILARSMLPPEHQPRVVTTLHGTDTTLLGRDAGYGPAIRHALTRSDAVTAVSSFLRSETQRLLDFDGPIEVIHNFFDPRPPQRSREEVRQELGLNEREAMVLHASNLRPLKRIDLLLETAARIRPADSFKLVILAGGSFEPFVDQVRRLGLESRVIVREKVSEIEDYLLAADLGLVTSETESFCLSILEAMCFACPSVARRVGGIPEVIEDGVSGLLVPSGDAEALARAVESLIQDPSRRAALGREAQHRARERFSAEAIVPRYEALYRAVMK
;
A
#
# COMPACT_ATOMS: atom_id res chain seq x y z
N MET A 1 24.13 7.88 -4.59
CA MET A 1 24.05 6.43 -4.86
C MET A 1 23.25 6.22 -6.13
N LYS A 2 23.54 5.13 -6.85
CA LYS A 2 22.79 4.66 -8.02
C LYS A 2 21.92 3.48 -7.58
N ILE A 3 20.63 3.64 -7.62
CA ILE A 3 19.67 2.72 -6.98
C ILE A 3 18.73 2.16 -8.03
N GLY A 4 18.75 0.85 -8.24
CA GLY A 4 17.74 0.15 -9.01
C GLY A 4 16.51 -0.14 -8.15
N ILE A 5 15.31 0.20 -8.63
CA ILE A 5 14.05 -0.12 -7.96
C ILE A 5 13.20 -1.01 -8.87
N THR A 6 12.69 -2.11 -8.30
CA THR A 6 11.75 -3.00 -8.99
C THR A 6 10.50 -3.21 -8.15
N CYS A 7 9.35 -3.01 -8.78
CA CYS A 7 8.03 -3.19 -8.19
C CYS A 7 7.01 -3.62 -9.25
N TYR A 8 5.84 -4.07 -8.82
CA TYR A 8 4.71 -4.16 -9.74
C TYR A 8 4.25 -2.74 -10.14
N PRO A 9 4.09 -2.44 -11.44
CA PRO A 9 3.72 -1.10 -11.92
C PRO A 9 2.24 -0.75 -11.73
N THR A 10 1.50 -1.55 -10.96
CA THR A 10 0.06 -1.42 -10.76
C THR A 10 -0.32 -0.28 -9.81
N VAL A 11 -1.59 0.14 -9.87
CA VAL A 11 -2.21 1.15 -8.97
C VAL A 11 -2.30 0.67 -7.50
N GLY A 12 -1.76 -0.51 -7.18
CA GLY A 12 -1.73 -1.04 -5.81
C GLY A 12 -0.77 -0.31 -4.88
N GLY A 13 -1.00 -0.37 -3.57
CA GLY A 13 -0.24 0.37 -2.56
C GLY A 13 1.28 0.21 -2.63
N SER A 14 1.80 -0.98 -2.96
CA SER A 14 3.24 -1.22 -3.10
C SER A 14 3.86 -0.53 -4.32
N GLY A 15 3.13 -0.44 -5.45
CA GLY A 15 3.60 0.27 -6.64
C GLY A 15 3.64 1.78 -6.42
N VAL A 16 2.61 2.33 -5.77
CA VAL A 16 2.54 3.75 -5.37
C VAL A 16 3.69 4.09 -4.43
N LEU A 17 3.94 3.26 -3.41
CA LEU A 17 5.03 3.45 -2.46
C LEU A 17 6.41 3.41 -3.14
N ALA A 18 6.66 2.42 -3.99
CA ALA A 18 7.95 2.30 -4.69
C ALA A 18 8.21 3.51 -5.59
N SER A 19 7.17 4.01 -6.28
CA SER A 19 7.26 5.23 -7.09
C SER A 19 7.55 6.46 -6.25
N ALA A 20 6.87 6.63 -5.12
CA ALA A 20 7.09 7.73 -4.19
C ALA A 20 8.49 7.68 -3.56
N LEU A 21 8.96 6.48 -3.18
CA LEU A 21 10.31 6.30 -2.66
C LEU A 21 11.37 6.69 -3.69
N GLY A 22 11.23 6.23 -4.93
CA GLY A 22 12.17 6.57 -5.99
C GLY A 22 12.19 8.05 -6.35
N ASP A 23 11.02 8.70 -6.38
CA ASP A 23 10.91 10.14 -6.62
C ASP A 23 11.60 10.93 -5.50
N GLU A 24 11.36 10.58 -4.24
CA GLU A 24 11.98 11.26 -3.11
C GLU A 24 13.50 11.02 -3.03
N LEU A 25 13.97 9.81 -3.32
CA LEU A 25 15.41 9.51 -3.44
C LEU A 25 16.07 10.36 -4.55
N ALA A 26 15.39 10.52 -5.70
CA ALA A 26 15.90 11.35 -6.78
C ALA A 26 15.97 12.84 -6.39
N ARG A 27 14.96 13.35 -5.67
CA ARG A 27 14.97 14.72 -5.10
C ARG A 27 16.12 14.91 -4.09
N ARG A 28 16.50 13.87 -3.37
CA ARG A 28 17.65 13.86 -2.44
C ARG A 28 19.00 13.68 -3.13
N GLY A 29 19.03 13.65 -4.47
CA GLY A 29 20.25 13.64 -5.26
C GLY A 29 20.77 12.25 -5.64
N HIS A 30 20.02 11.19 -5.39
CA HIS A 30 20.35 9.86 -5.87
C HIS A 30 19.96 9.70 -7.35
N GLU A 31 20.61 8.78 -8.06
CA GLU A 31 20.24 8.35 -9.40
C GLU A 31 19.39 7.08 -9.28
N VAL A 32 18.17 7.10 -9.80
CA VAL A 32 17.18 6.03 -9.60
C VAL A 32 16.80 5.39 -10.92
N HIS A 33 16.92 4.07 -11.00
CA HIS A 33 16.66 3.26 -12.17
C HIS A 33 15.49 2.32 -11.90
N PHE A 34 14.31 2.61 -12.43
CA PHE A 34 13.16 1.71 -12.35
C PHE A 34 13.26 0.62 -13.41
N ILE A 35 13.14 -0.64 -12.98
CA ILE A 35 13.23 -1.84 -13.83
C ILE A 35 11.92 -2.60 -13.69
N SER A 36 11.04 -2.54 -14.70
CA SER A 36 9.71 -3.16 -14.68
C SER A 36 9.16 -3.33 -16.10
N TYR A 37 8.13 -4.17 -16.30
CA TYR A 37 7.52 -4.39 -17.62
C TYR A 37 6.70 -3.20 -18.13
N GLU A 38 6.22 -2.35 -17.22
CA GLU A 38 5.55 -1.08 -17.53
C GLU A 38 6.05 0.02 -16.61
N ARG A 39 5.86 1.28 -17.02
CA ARG A 39 6.22 2.42 -16.17
C ARG A 39 5.34 2.42 -14.92
N PRO A 40 5.91 2.45 -13.70
CA PRO A 40 5.15 2.45 -12.47
C PRO A 40 4.17 3.62 -12.37
N PHE A 41 2.99 3.33 -11.83
CA PHE A 41 1.95 4.33 -11.61
C PHE A 41 2.48 5.50 -10.75
N ARG A 42 2.12 6.72 -11.12
CA ARG A 42 2.57 7.99 -10.50
C ARG A 42 4.07 8.31 -10.64
N LEU A 43 4.86 7.50 -11.34
CA LEU A 43 6.26 7.85 -11.57
C LEU A 43 6.37 9.08 -12.49
N PRO A 44 7.09 10.16 -12.09
CA PRO A 44 7.26 11.33 -12.94
C PRO A 44 7.88 11.00 -14.30
N VAL A 45 7.36 11.61 -15.38
CA VAL A 45 7.82 11.31 -16.75
C VAL A 45 9.17 11.98 -17.03
N ASN A 46 9.40 13.19 -16.51
CA ASN A 46 10.56 14.03 -16.83
C ASN A 46 11.41 14.40 -15.60
N ALA A 47 11.58 13.48 -14.65
CA ALA A 47 12.45 13.73 -13.52
C ALA A 47 13.92 13.48 -13.92
N PRO A 48 14.84 14.45 -13.72
CA PRO A 48 16.19 14.41 -14.30
C PRO A 48 17.10 13.31 -13.75
N ARG A 49 16.73 12.66 -12.65
CA ARG A 49 17.49 11.57 -12.01
C ARG A 49 16.73 10.26 -11.96
N ILE A 50 15.62 10.16 -12.71
CA ILE A 50 14.80 8.94 -12.77
C ILE A 50 14.88 8.36 -14.17
N HIS A 51 15.36 7.13 -14.26
CA HIS A 51 15.48 6.37 -15.51
C HIS A 51 14.51 5.18 -15.47
N PHE A 52 13.87 4.89 -16.59
CA PHE A 52 12.98 3.75 -16.70
C PHE A 52 13.51 2.76 -17.73
N HIS A 53 13.67 1.51 -17.32
CA HIS A 53 14.17 0.39 -18.13
C HIS A 53 13.06 -0.66 -18.28
N PRO A 54 12.41 -0.72 -19.46
CA PRO A 54 11.35 -1.69 -19.69
C PRO A 54 11.91 -3.11 -19.78
N VAL A 55 11.23 -4.02 -19.10
CA VAL A 55 11.45 -5.47 -19.23
C VAL A 55 10.55 -5.99 -20.33
N VAL A 56 11.16 -6.49 -21.39
CA VAL A 56 10.41 -7.12 -22.49
C VAL A 56 10.14 -8.56 -22.13
N ILE A 57 8.87 -8.93 -22.09
CA ILE A 57 8.43 -10.31 -21.87
C ILE A 57 8.17 -10.88 -23.25
N ASN A 58 9.00 -11.83 -23.68
CA ASN A 58 8.82 -12.51 -24.96
C ASN A 58 7.71 -13.55 -24.83
N ASP A 59 6.74 -13.46 -25.69
CA ASP A 59 5.74 -14.51 -25.92
C ASP A 59 6.39 -15.53 -26.87
N TYR A 60 6.68 -16.73 -26.38
CA TYR A 60 7.28 -17.78 -27.14
C TYR A 60 6.35 -18.99 -27.19
N ASP A 61 5.96 -19.40 -28.38
CA ASP A 61 4.91 -20.41 -28.61
C ASP A 61 5.10 -21.75 -27.88
N LEU A 62 6.33 -22.09 -27.49
CA LEU A 62 6.63 -23.28 -26.70
C LEU A 62 6.30 -23.14 -25.22
N PHE A 63 6.13 -21.91 -24.70
CA PHE A 63 5.81 -21.69 -23.29
C PHE A 63 4.32 -21.48 -23.12
N LYS A 64 3.69 -22.37 -22.37
CA LYS A 64 2.26 -22.26 -22.03
C LYS A 64 1.95 -20.95 -21.25
N TYR A 65 2.91 -20.45 -20.50
CA TYR A 65 2.81 -19.22 -19.71
C TYR A 65 4.05 -18.36 -19.93
N PRO A 66 3.90 -17.04 -20.15
CA PRO A 66 5.03 -16.13 -20.24
C PRO A 66 5.87 -16.16 -18.97
N ASP A 67 7.19 -16.30 -19.09
CA ASP A 67 8.10 -16.16 -17.96
C ASP A 67 8.46 -14.69 -17.77
N TYR A 68 8.24 -14.18 -16.58
CA TYR A 68 8.62 -12.81 -16.19
C TYR A 68 9.95 -12.77 -15.45
N THR A 69 10.23 -13.77 -14.63
CA THR A 69 11.37 -13.77 -13.70
C THR A 69 12.71 -13.75 -14.42
N LEU A 70 12.87 -14.54 -15.46
CA LEU A 70 14.13 -14.61 -16.20
C LEU A 70 14.42 -13.34 -17.01
N PRO A 71 13.50 -12.81 -17.85
CA PRO A 71 13.70 -11.53 -18.52
C PRO A 71 13.98 -10.38 -17.55
N LEU A 72 13.31 -10.34 -16.39
CA LEU A 72 13.57 -9.36 -15.34
C LEU A 72 15.00 -9.49 -14.79
N SER A 73 15.45 -10.70 -14.51
CA SER A 73 16.80 -10.96 -14.01
C SER A 73 17.88 -10.50 -15.01
N VAL A 74 17.69 -10.80 -16.29
CA VAL A 74 18.60 -10.36 -17.36
C VAL A 74 18.64 -8.83 -17.41
N LYS A 75 17.46 -8.18 -17.43
CA LYS A 75 17.38 -6.71 -17.47
C LYS A 75 18.01 -6.07 -16.23
N MET A 76 17.80 -6.63 -15.03
CA MET A 76 18.48 -6.18 -13.81
C MET A 76 19.99 -6.28 -13.91
N SER A 77 20.51 -7.37 -14.46
CA SER A 77 21.97 -7.55 -14.63
C SER A 77 22.56 -6.56 -15.64
N GLU A 78 21.88 -6.34 -16.78
CA GLU A 78 22.28 -5.34 -17.78
C GLU A 78 22.34 -3.95 -17.17
N VAL A 79 21.25 -3.49 -16.53
CA VAL A 79 21.17 -2.16 -15.93
C VAL A 79 22.19 -1.98 -14.81
N SER A 80 22.39 -3.01 -13.98
CA SER A 80 23.40 -2.98 -12.91
C SER A 80 24.81 -2.80 -13.44
N ARG A 81 25.18 -3.52 -14.51
CA ARG A 81 26.48 -3.42 -15.16
C ARG A 81 26.67 -2.07 -15.85
N ASP A 82 25.71 -1.68 -16.69
CA ASP A 82 25.83 -0.52 -17.58
C ASP A 82 25.78 0.81 -16.81
N HIS A 83 25.06 0.85 -15.69
CA HIS A 83 24.94 2.04 -14.84
C HIS A 83 25.74 1.92 -13.54
N GLN A 84 26.37 0.77 -13.25
CA GLN A 84 27.11 0.53 -11.99
C GLN A 84 26.24 0.80 -10.77
N LEU A 85 25.13 0.07 -10.65
CA LEU A 85 24.21 0.22 -9.53
C LEU A 85 24.88 -0.17 -8.20
N ASP A 86 24.72 0.68 -7.19
CA ASP A 86 25.15 0.39 -5.81
C ASP A 86 24.19 -0.58 -5.13
N VAL A 87 22.88 -0.40 -5.35
CA VAL A 87 21.81 -1.15 -4.69
C VAL A 87 20.73 -1.55 -5.71
N LEU A 88 20.24 -2.78 -5.61
CA LEU A 88 18.97 -3.23 -6.16
C LEU A 88 17.95 -3.33 -5.00
N HIS A 89 17.04 -2.36 -4.93
CA HIS A 89 15.93 -2.39 -3.99
C HIS A 89 14.69 -2.98 -4.66
N VAL A 90 14.27 -4.13 -4.19
CA VAL A 90 13.16 -4.87 -4.76
C VAL A 90 11.98 -4.95 -3.78
N HIS A 91 10.79 -4.69 -4.30
CA HIS A 91 9.55 -4.81 -3.56
C HIS A 91 8.92 -6.18 -3.88
N TYR A 92 8.70 -6.99 -2.85
CA TYR A 92 8.34 -8.42 -2.84
C TYR A 92 9.51 -9.41 -2.96
N ALA A 93 9.43 -10.46 -2.18
CA ALA A 93 10.37 -11.56 -2.22
C ALA A 93 10.29 -12.35 -3.54
N VAL A 94 9.07 -12.57 -4.04
CA VAL A 94 8.80 -13.30 -5.29
C VAL A 94 7.90 -12.44 -6.18
N PRO A 95 8.21 -12.25 -7.45
CA PRO A 95 9.38 -12.75 -8.17
C PRO A 95 10.62 -11.83 -8.04
N HIS A 96 10.50 -10.64 -7.46
CA HIS A 96 11.47 -9.57 -7.63
C HIS A 96 12.81 -9.84 -6.92
N ALA A 97 12.79 -10.27 -5.63
CA ALA A 97 14.06 -10.62 -4.96
C ALA A 97 14.70 -11.85 -5.58
N THR A 98 13.91 -12.86 -5.96
CA THR A 98 14.43 -14.03 -6.69
C THR A 98 15.12 -13.61 -7.98
N ALA A 99 14.52 -12.70 -8.75
CA ALA A 99 15.11 -12.15 -9.97
C ALA A 99 16.39 -11.36 -9.69
N ALA A 100 16.43 -10.55 -8.63
CA ALA A 100 17.61 -9.77 -8.25
C ALA A 100 18.79 -10.66 -7.81
N ILE A 101 18.53 -11.74 -7.07
CA ILE A 101 19.54 -12.71 -6.68
C ILE A 101 20.12 -13.41 -7.93
N LEU A 102 19.27 -13.80 -8.86
CA LEU A 102 19.71 -14.38 -10.13
C LEU A 102 20.50 -13.37 -10.97
N ALA A 103 20.03 -12.12 -11.08
CA ALA A 103 20.73 -11.05 -11.77
C ALA A 103 22.15 -10.84 -11.21
N ARG A 104 22.27 -10.76 -9.87
CA ARG A 104 23.55 -10.61 -9.18
C ARG A 104 24.50 -11.78 -9.49
N SER A 105 23.99 -13.02 -9.56
CA SER A 105 24.83 -14.19 -9.87
C SER A 105 25.35 -14.22 -11.30
N MET A 106 24.77 -13.46 -12.24
CA MET A 106 25.24 -13.31 -13.62
C MET A 106 26.35 -12.26 -13.76
N LEU A 107 26.62 -11.48 -12.72
CA LEU A 107 27.60 -10.39 -12.73
C LEU A 107 28.91 -10.79 -12.06
N PRO A 108 30.06 -10.30 -12.56
CA PRO A 108 31.33 -10.45 -11.86
C PRO A 108 31.28 -9.67 -10.53
N PRO A 109 32.05 -10.10 -9.51
CA PRO A 109 31.95 -9.55 -8.15
C PRO A 109 32.01 -8.03 -8.04
N GLU A 110 32.82 -7.37 -8.87
CA GLU A 110 33.02 -5.92 -8.91
C GLU A 110 31.81 -5.14 -9.43
N HIS A 111 30.84 -5.81 -10.07
CA HIS A 111 29.63 -5.22 -10.62
C HIS A 111 28.37 -5.69 -9.91
N GLN A 112 28.52 -6.43 -8.81
CA GLN A 112 27.37 -6.96 -8.05
C GLN A 112 26.78 -5.88 -7.13
N PRO A 113 25.54 -5.42 -7.37
CA PRO A 113 24.86 -4.50 -6.46
C PRO A 113 24.45 -5.21 -5.16
N ARG A 114 24.29 -4.45 -4.09
CA ARG A 114 23.64 -4.94 -2.87
C ARG A 114 22.14 -5.12 -3.11
N VAL A 115 21.57 -6.21 -2.60
CA VAL A 115 20.15 -6.50 -2.75
C VAL A 115 19.40 -6.20 -1.46
N VAL A 116 18.47 -5.27 -1.52
CA VAL A 116 17.54 -4.92 -0.44
C VAL A 116 16.15 -5.37 -0.82
N THR A 117 15.49 -6.16 0.05
CA THR A 117 14.14 -6.69 -0.20
C THR A 117 13.14 -6.11 0.78
N THR A 118 12.10 -5.42 0.28
CA THR A 118 10.97 -4.94 1.10
C THR A 118 9.75 -5.85 0.93
N LEU A 119 9.27 -6.38 2.06
CA LEU A 119 8.09 -7.23 2.14
C LEU A 119 6.82 -6.38 2.29
N HIS A 120 5.76 -6.73 1.53
CA HIS A 120 4.49 -6.03 1.54
C HIS A 120 3.30 -6.86 2.05
N GLY A 121 3.50 -8.15 2.29
CA GLY A 121 2.53 -9.04 2.91
C GLY A 121 2.03 -10.16 1.99
N THR A 122 1.63 -9.92 0.76
CA THR A 122 1.16 -10.96 -0.17
C THR A 122 2.21 -12.07 -0.35
N ASP A 123 3.46 -11.69 -0.43
CA ASP A 123 4.62 -12.56 -0.56
C ASP A 123 4.82 -13.49 0.64
N THR A 124 4.41 -13.09 1.83
CA THR A 124 4.58 -13.88 3.06
C THR A 124 3.28 -14.49 3.56
N THR A 125 2.22 -13.69 3.69
CA THR A 125 0.96 -14.15 4.29
C THR A 125 0.12 -15.03 3.34
N LEU A 126 0.27 -14.85 2.03
CA LEU A 126 -0.43 -15.65 1.02
C LEU A 126 0.52 -16.68 0.40
N LEU A 127 1.58 -16.23 -0.28
CA LEU A 127 2.50 -17.12 -0.99
C LEU A 127 3.42 -17.90 -0.05
N GLY A 128 3.79 -17.32 1.12
CA GLY A 128 4.63 -18.01 2.10
C GLY A 128 3.99 -19.27 2.71
N ARG A 129 2.66 -19.39 2.62
CA ARG A 129 1.92 -20.62 3.04
C ARG A 129 1.88 -21.69 1.95
N ASP A 130 2.22 -21.35 0.73
CA ASP A 130 2.24 -22.28 -0.37
C ASP A 130 3.56 -23.06 -0.40
N ALA A 131 3.47 -24.39 -0.40
CA ALA A 131 4.64 -25.27 -0.36
C ALA A 131 5.56 -25.10 -1.60
N GLY A 132 5.03 -24.62 -2.71
CA GLY A 132 5.81 -24.34 -3.92
C GLY A 132 6.60 -23.03 -3.84
N TYR A 133 6.10 -22.01 -3.14
CA TYR A 133 6.75 -20.70 -3.05
C TYR A 133 7.60 -20.50 -1.79
N GLY A 134 7.24 -21.11 -0.66
CA GLY A 134 7.91 -20.94 0.62
C GLY A 134 9.43 -21.12 0.56
N PRO A 135 9.98 -22.20 -0.03
CA PRO A 135 11.43 -22.40 -0.18
C PRO A 135 12.11 -21.30 -1.00
N ALA A 136 11.48 -20.85 -2.10
CA ALA A 136 12.02 -19.80 -2.96
C ALA A 136 12.04 -18.44 -2.25
N ILE A 137 10.99 -18.13 -1.48
CA ILE A 137 10.91 -16.91 -0.67
C ILE A 137 12.01 -16.93 0.39
N ARG A 138 12.11 -18.00 1.17
CA ARG A 138 13.17 -18.16 2.18
C ARG A 138 14.56 -17.99 1.59
N HIS A 139 14.82 -18.63 0.45
CA HIS A 139 16.09 -18.50 -0.26
C HIS A 139 16.38 -17.04 -0.63
N ALA A 140 15.41 -16.35 -1.23
CA ALA A 140 15.56 -14.95 -1.63
C ALA A 140 15.87 -14.04 -0.43
N LEU A 141 15.15 -14.21 0.69
CA LEU A 141 15.41 -13.45 1.93
C LEU A 141 16.80 -13.73 2.50
N THR A 142 17.22 -15.00 2.55
CA THR A 142 18.55 -15.40 3.05
C THR A 142 19.69 -14.83 2.21
N ARG A 143 19.46 -14.61 0.93
CA ARG A 143 20.47 -14.09 -0.02
C ARG A 143 20.40 -12.57 -0.20
N SER A 144 19.42 -11.90 0.35
CA SER A 144 19.37 -10.44 0.38
C SER A 144 20.38 -9.89 1.39
N ASP A 145 21.00 -8.76 1.07
CA ASP A 145 21.93 -8.07 1.98
C ASP A 145 21.17 -7.37 3.12
N ALA A 146 19.92 -6.98 2.88
CA ALA A 146 18.98 -6.55 3.91
C ALA A 146 17.55 -6.91 3.52
N VAL A 147 16.73 -7.19 4.54
CA VAL A 147 15.30 -7.43 4.42
C VAL A 147 14.55 -6.41 5.27
N THR A 148 13.53 -5.78 4.70
CA THR A 148 12.63 -4.88 5.43
C THR A 148 11.19 -5.36 5.37
N ALA A 149 10.41 -5.02 6.39
CA ALA A 149 8.97 -5.23 6.41
C ALA A 149 8.26 -3.91 6.73
N VAL A 150 7.07 -3.71 6.16
CA VAL A 150 6.29 -2.48 6.33
C VAL A 150 5.63 -2.34 7.70
N SER A 151 5.72 -3.35 8.55
CA SER A 151 5.21 -3.34 9.92
C SER A 151 5.89 -4.41 10.80
N SER A 152 5.82 -4.24 12.12
CA SER A 152 6.25 -5.24 13.09
C SER A 152 5.41 -6.51 13.00
N PHE A 153 4.11 -6.35 12.73
CA PHE A 153 3.22 -7.48 12.45
C PHE A 153 3.75 -8.31 11.27
N LEU A 154 4.04 -7.69 10.14
CA LEU A 154 4.52 -8.41 8.96
C LEU A 154 5.87 -9.07 9.19
N ARG A 155 6.79 -8.40 9.91
CA ARG A 155 8.05 -9.01 10.32
C ARG A 155 7.82 -10.31 11.09
N SER A 156 6.98 -10.26 12.14
CA SER A 156 6.71 -11.42 13.00
C SER A 156 6.02 -12.54 12.21
N GLU A 157 5.06 -12.21 11.36
CA GLU A 157 4.39 -13.19 10.49
C GLU A 157 5.36 -13.83 9.48
N THR A 158 6.29 -13.05 8.91
CA THR A 158 7.30 -13.56 8.00
C THR A 158 8.22 -14.56 8.70
N GLN A 159 8.75 -14.20 9.86
CA GLN A 159 9.60 -15.08 10.67
C GLN A 159 8.88 -16.37 11.02
N ARG A 160 7.63 -16.27 11.47
CA ARG A 160 6.82 -17.43 11.87
C ARG A 160 6.44 -18.35 10.71
N LEU A 161 5.95 -17.78 9.57
CA LEU A 161 5.42 -18.57 8.45
C LEU A 161 6.51 -19.20 7.61
N LEU A 162 7.66 -18.55 7.49
CA LEU A 162 8.77 -19.02 6.66
C LEU A 162 9.86 -19.71 7.47
N ASP A 163 9.73 -19.80 8.81
CA ASP A 163 10.81 -20.28 9.68
C ASP A 163 12.13 -19.57 9.33
N PHE A 164 12.08 -18.23 9.32
CA PHE A 164 13.19 -17.37 8.91
C PHE A 164 13.74 -16.60 10.09
N ASP A 165 14.96 -16.95 10.51
CA ASP A 165 15.65 -16.37 11.68
C ASP A 165 16.49 -15.12 11.33
N GLY A 166 16.57 -14.76 10.04
CA GLY A 166 17.37 -13.61 9.62
C GLY A 166 16.77 -12.28 10.11
N PRO A 167 17.59 -11.22 10.19
CA PRO A 167 17.13 -9.90 10.60
C PRO A 167 16.17 -9.31 9.56
N ILE A 168 15.07 -8.74 10.05
CA ILE A 168 14.11 -7.96 9.25
C ILE A 168 13.95 -6.60 9.91
N GLU A 169 14.38 -5.54 9.24
CA GLU A 169 14.17 -4.18 9.72
C GLU A 169 12.74 -3.73 9.42
N VAL A 170 12.08 -3.10 10.40
CA VAL A 170 10.75 -2.52 10.17
C VAL A 170 10.91 -1.10 9.68
N ILE A 171 10.56 -0.85 8.40
CA ILE A 171 10.46 0.49 7.83
C ILE A 171 9.03 0.66 7.34
N HIS A 172 8.25 1.49 8.02
CA HIS A 172 6.85 1.71 7.70
C HIS A 172 6.67 2.35 6.31
N ASN A 173 5.51 2.16 5.72
CA ASN A 173 5.12 2.91 4.54
C ASN A 173 4.97 4.39 4.89
N PHE A 174 5.11 5.24 3.88
CA PHE A 174 4.83 6.67 3.96
C PHE A 174 3.87 7.09 2.86
N PHE A 175 3.27 8.25 3.03
CA PHE A 175 2.43 8.85 2.01
C PHE A 175 2.56 10.37 2.08
N ASP A 176 2.90 10.97 0.94
CA ASP A 176 2.86 12.41 0.74
C ASP A 176 1.77 12.71 -0.28
N PRO A 177 0.67 13.34 0.15
CA PRO A 177 -0.46 13.60 -0.72
C PRO A 177 -0.10 14.65 -1.79
N ARG A 178 -0.64 14.45 -2.98
CA ARG A 178 -0.69 15.51 -3.99
C ARG A 178 -1.74 16.54 -3.60
N PRO A 179 -1.59 17.79 -4.03
CA PRO A 179 -2.64 18.78 -3.85
C PRO A 179 -3.95 18.30 -4.49
N PRO A 180 -5.09 18.34 -3.79
CA PRO A 180 -6.39 18.05 -4.37
C PRO A 180 -6.67 18.98 -5.55
N GLN A 181 -7.36 18.49 -6.56
CA GLN A 181 -7.76 19.27 -7.74
C GLN A 181 -9.12 19.93 -7.57
N ARG A 182 -9.97 19.37 -6.70
CA ARG A 182 -11.32 19.83 -6.40
C ARG A 182 -11.46 20.13 -4.91
N SER A 183 -12.32 21.09 -4.60
CA SER A 183 -12.67 21.40 -3.21
C SER A 183 -13.54 20.31 -2.61
N ARG A 184 -13.64 20.31 -1.27
CA ARG A 184 -14.53 19.43 -0.51
C ARG A 184 -15.99 19.59 -0.94
N GLU A 185 -16.40 20.82 -1.16
CA GLU A 185 -17.76 21.19 -1.54
C GLU A 185 -18.12 20.68 -2.93
N GLU A 186 -17.22 20.84 -3.91
CA GLU A 186 -17.42 20.36 -5.28
C GLU A 186 -17.59 18.84 -5.33
N VAL A 187 -16.73 18.08 -4.62
CA VAL A 187 -16.84 16.61 -4.56
C VAL A 187 -18.14 16.17 -3.89
N ARG A 188 -18.51 16.79 -2.77
CA ARG A 188 -19.76 16.46 -2.04
C ARG A 188 -21.01 16.79 -2.87
N GLN A 189 -21.00 17.89 -3.59
CA GLN A 189 -22.08 18.26 -4.50
C GLN A 189 -22.21 17.27 -5.66
N GLU A 190 -21.11 16.88 -6.30
CA GLU A 190 -21.10 15.86 -7.36
C GLU A 190 -21.66 14.52 -6.88
N LEU A 191 -21.33 14.14 -5.64
CA LEU A 191 -21.82 12.90 -5.02
C LEU A 191 -23.26 13.01 -4.48
N GLY A 192 -23.89 14.19 -4.55
CA GLY A 192 -25.25 14.43 -4.05
C GLY A 192 -25.36 14.32 -2.53
N LEU A 193 -24.30 14.63 -1.78
CA LEU A 193 -24.34 14.71 -0.33
C LEU A 193 -24.88 16.07 0.12
N ASN A 194 -25.81 16.04 1.07
CA ASN A 194 -26.23 17.25 1.75
C ASN A 194 -25.32 17.58 2.96
N GLU A 195 -25.48 18.78 3.54
CA GLU A 195 -24.64 19.26 4.63
C GLU A 195 -24.73 18.43 5.92
N ARG A 196 -25.84 17.71 6.12
CA ARG A 196 -26.08 16.89 7.32
C ARG A 196 -25.57 15.47 7.21
N GLU A 197 -25.29 15.00 5.99
CA GLU A 197 -24.78 13.66 5.75
C GLU A 197 -23.27 13.59 5.94
N ALA A 198 -22.80 12.67 6.74
CA ALA A 198 -21.38 12.36 6.82
C ALA A 198 -20.93 11.54 5.59
N MET A 199 -19.81 11.86 5.01
CA MET A 199 -19.16 11.06 3.98
C MET A 199 -18.26 10.01 4.64
N VAL A 200 -18.71 8.76 4.67
CA VAL A 200 -17.92 7.62 5.11
C VAL A 200 -17.19 7.05 3.90
N LEU A 201 -15.86 7.01 3.94
CA LEU A 201 -15.02 6.61 2.81
C LEU A 201 -14.43 5.22 3.01
N HIS A 202 -14.52 4.38 1.98
CA HIS A 202 -13.75 3.14 1.87
C HIS A 202 -12.97 3.15 0.55
N ALA A 203 -11.65 2.90 0.61
CA ALA A 203 -10.82 2.79 -0.58
C ALA A 203 -10.05 1.46 -0.56
N SER A 204 -10.27 0.60 -1.55
CA SER A 204 -9.55 -0.67 -1.67
C SER A 204 -9.67 -1.31 -3.06
N ASN A 205 -8.85 -2.34 -3.30
CA ASN A 205 -8.92 -3.16 -4.53
C ASN A 205 -9.97 -4.27 -4.48
N LEU A 206 -10.87 -4.24 -3.52
CA LEU A 206 -12.02 -5.15 -3.33
C LEU A 206 -11.68 -6.65 -3.22
N ARG A 207 -10.42 -7.01 -2.95
CA ARG A 207 -10.06 -8.42 -2.73
C ARG A 207 -10.82 -9.00 -1.54
N PRO A 208 -11.04 -10.34 -1.48
CA PRO A 208 -11.82 -10.97 -0.40
C PRO A 208 -11.39 -10.57 1.01
N LEU A 209 -10.08 -10.41 1.24
CA LEU A 209 -9.53 -10.00 2.52
C LEU A 209 -9.98 -8.59 2.98
N LYS A 210 -10.52 -7.76 2.07
CA LYS A 210 -11.05 -6.42 2.40
C LYS A 210 -12.44 -6.48 3.02
N ARG A 211 -13.12 -7.64 2.95
CA ARG A 211 -14.40 -7.91 3.58
C ARG A 211 -15.46 -6.85 3.23
N ILE A 212 -15.69 -6.66 1.92
CA ILE A 212 -16.73 -5.74 1.43
C ILE A 212 -18.13 -6.21 1.88
N ASP A 213 -18.32 -7.51 2.05
CA ASP A 213 -19.50 -8.09 2.69
C ASP A 213 -19.76 -7.45 4.07
N LEU A 214 -18.75 -7.43 4.94
CA LEU A 214 -18.83 -6.85 6.28
C LEU A 214 -18.97 -5.31 6.23
N LEU A 215 -18.35 -4.64 5.25
CA LEU A 215 -18.50 -3.20 5.03
C LEU A 215 -19.95 -2.83 4.79
N LEU A 216 -20.62 -3.53 3.88
CA LEU A 216 -22.03 -3.32 3.54
C LEU A 216 -22.96 -3.70 4.71
N GLU A 217 -22.68 -4.79 5.40
CA GLU A 217 -23.44 -5.16 6.62
C GLU A 217 -23.30 -4.12 7.72
N THR A 218 -22.11 -3.54 7.89
CA THR A 218 -21.88 -2.44 8.83
C THR A 218 -22.69 -1.22 8.43
N ALA A 219 -22.64 -0.80 7.17
CA ALA A 219 -23.40 0.34 6.65
C ALA A 219 -24.91 0.16 6.82
N ALA A 220 -25.43 -1.07 6.67
CA ALA A 220 -26.85 -1.37 6.89
C ALA A 220 -27.31 -1.18 8.34
N ARG A 221 -26.40 -1.24 9.31
CA ARG A 221 -26.68 -1.11 10.75
C ARG A 221 -26.55 0.32 11.29
N ILE A 222 -25.82 1.20 10.61
CA ILE A 222 -25.63 2.60 11.05
C ILE A 222 -26.97 3.33 11.14
N ARG A 223 -27.19 4.05 12.27
CA ARG A 223 -28.40 4.84 12.56
C ARG A 223 -28.06 6.27 12.98
N PRO A 224 -28.91 7.26 12.66
CA PRO A 224 -30.01 7.15 11.70
C PRO A 224 -29.53 6.87 10.27
N ALA A 225 -30.38 6.22 9.47
CA ALA A 225 -29.97 5.72 8.14
C ALA A 225 -29.65 6.84 7.12
N ASP A 226 -30.20 8.03 7.33
CA ASP A 226 -30.04 9.24 6.51
C ASP A 226 -28.91 10.17 6.98
N SER A 227 -28.12 9.74 7.97
CA SER A 227 -27.02 10.55 8.51
C SER A 227 -25.71 10.45 7.72
N PHE A 228 -25.63 9.58 6.73
CA PHE A 228 -24.38 9.35 5.99
C PHE A 228 -24.59 8.80 4.57
N LYS A 229 -23.54 8.96 3.77
CA LYS A 229 -23.31 8.19 2.54
C LYS A 229 -22.01 7.40 2.67
N LEU A 230 -22.03 6.13 2.24
CA LEU A 230 -20.84 5.31 2.10
C LEU A 230 -20.30 5.47 0.66
N VAL A 231 -19.15 6.10 0.53
CA VAL A 231 -18.44 6.26 -0.75
C VAL A 231 -17.35 5.19 -0.84
N ILE A 232 -17.41 4.37 -1.88
CA ILE A 232 -16.46 3.29 -2.12
C ILE A 232 -15.62 3.62 -3.34
N LEU A 233 -14.33 3.86 -3.13
CA LEU A 233 -13.34 3.94 -4.21
C LEU A 233 -12.83 2.54 -4.52
N ALA A 234 -13.31 1.99 -5.62
CA ALA A 234 -13.10 0.61 -6.01
C ALA A 234 -11.92 0.49 -7.00
N GLY A 235 -10.84 -0.15 -6.60
CA GLY A 235 -9.71 -0.47 -7.47
C GLY A 235 -9.94 -1.68 -8.38
N GLY A 236 -11.19 -2.13 -8.50
CA GLY A 236 -11.65 -3.23 -9.35
C GLY A 236 -13.16 -3.15 -9.54
N SER A 237 -13.76 -4.14 -10.24
CA SER A 237 -15.21 -4.16 -10.44
C SER A 237 -15.98 -4.35 -9.14
N PHE A 238 -16.99 -3.51 -8.92
CA PHE A 238 -17.92 -3.61 -7.79
C PHE A 238 -19.13 -4.53 -8.08
N GLU A 239 -19.28 -4.98 -9.31
CA GLU A 239 -20.40 -5.80 -9.76
C GLU A 239 -20.75 -6.99 -8.80
N PRO A 240 -19.78 -7.76 -8.26
CA PRO A 240 -20.08 -8.87 -7.35
C PRO A 240 -20.84 -8.51 -6.08
N PHE A 241 -20.90 -7.22 -5.70
CA PHE A 241 -21.51 -6.73 -4.46
C PHE A 241 -22.85 -6.03 -4.67
N VAL A 242 -23.28 -5.81 -5.92
CA VAL A 242 -24.52 -5.08 -6.27
C VAL A 242 -25.77 -5.75 -5.67
N ASP A 243 -25.87 -7.07 -5.74
CA ASP A 243 -27.00 -7.78 -5.15
C ASP A 243 -27.03 -7.72 -3.63
N GLN A 244 -25.88 -7.63 -2.97
CA GLN A 244 -25.83 -7.43 -1.52
C GLN A 244 -26.29 -6.02 -1.13
N VAL A 245 -25.92 -4.99 -1.91
CA VAL A 245 -26.41 -3.62 -1.73
C VAL A 245 -27.96 -3.59 -1.77
N ARG A 246 -28.56 -4.22 -2.77
CA ARG A 246 -30.03 -4.31 -2.93
C ARG A 246 -30.67 -5.06 -1.77
N ARG A 247 -30.17 -6.23 -1.41
CA ARG A 247 -30.70 -7.05 -0.29
C ARG A 247 -30.67 -6.31 1.04
N LEU A 248 -29.69 -5.42 1.23
CA LEU A 248 -29.53 -4.64 2.46
C LEU A 248 -30.24 -3.27 2.43
N GLY A 249 -30.90 -2.93 1.30
CA GLY A 249 -31.59 -1.65 1.12
C GLY A 249 -30.64 -0.45 1.18
N LEU A 250 -29.48 -0.56 0.57
CA LEU A 250 -28.40 0.44 0.62
C LEU A 250 -28.28 1.28 -0.65
N GLU A 251 -29.15 1.12 -1.65
CA GLU A 251 -29.02 1.74 -2.99
C GLU A 251 -28.96 3.27 -2.91
N SER A 252 -29.66 3.88 -1.96
CA SER A 252 -29.64 5.33 -1.76
C SER A 252 -28.47 5.83 -0.91
N ARG A 253 -27.71 4.92 -0.27
CA ARG A 253 -26.64 5.26 0.68
C ARG A 253 -25.24 4.90 0.22
N VAL A 254 -25.11 3.98 -0.73
CA VAL A 254 -23.81 3.53 -1.28
C VAL A 254 -23.54 4.20 -2.61
N ILE A 255 -22.41 4.86 -2.72
CA ILE A 255 -21.93 5.49 -3.94
C ILE A 255 -20.60 4.85 -4.30
N VAL A 256 -20.50 4.30 -5.51
CA VAL A 256 -19.27 3.64 -5.97
C VAL A 256 -18.60 4.48 -7.04
N ARG A 257 -17.28 4.60 -6.95
CA ARG A 257 -16.41 5.18 -7.98
C ARG A 257 -15.30 4.17 -8.29
N GLU A 258 -15.25 3.71 -9.53
CA GLU A 258 -14.22 2.79 -10.00
C GLU A 258 -13.09 3.54 -10.69
N LYS A 259 -11.86 2.99 -10.58
CA LYS A 259 -10.67 3.50 -11.30
C LYS A 259 -10.35 4.98 -11.04
N VAL A 260 -10.54 5.43 -9.81
CA VAL A 260 -10.22 6.80 -9.40
C VAL A 260 -8.71 6.98 -9.35
N SER A 261 -8.19 7.99 -10.04
CA SER A 261 -6.77 8.39 -10.02
C SER A 261 -6.48 9.50 -9.00
N GLU A 262 -7.43 10.43 -8.82
CA GLU A 262 -7.35 11.59 -7.92
C GLU A 262 -8.04 11.28 -6.58
N ILE A 263 -7.47 10.33 -5.82
CA ILE A 263 -8.04 9.91 -4.54
C ILE A 263 -8.02 11.04 -3.50
N GLU A 264 -7.08 11.97 -3.63
CA GLU A 264 -6.88 13.11 -2.73
C GLU A 264 -8.13 13.99 -2.64
N ASP A 265 -8.88 14.15 -3.72
CA ASP A 265 -10.13 14.90 -3.76
C ASP A 265 -11.19 14.27 -2.84
N TYR A 266 -11.32 12.95 -2.90
CA TYR A 266 -12.27 12.21 -2.05
C TYR A 266 -11.82 12.12 -0.61
N LEU A 267 -10.51 12.02 -0.35
CA LEU A 267 -9.94 12.06 0.99
C LEU A 267 -10.20 13.40 1.67
N LEU A 268 -10.05 14.51 0.93
CA LEU A 268 -10.38 15.86 1.40
C LEU A 268 -11.89 16.00 1.70
N ALA A 269 -12.75 15.38 0.88
CA ALA A 269 -14.20 15.45 1.02
C ALA A 269 -14.76 14.58 2.15
N ALA A 270 -14.03 13.53 2.56
CA ALA A 270 -14.47 12.55 3.55
C ALA A 270 -14.54 13.13 4.98
N ASP A 271 -15.43 12.58 5.78
CA ASP A 271 -15.56 12.87 7.21
C ASP A 271 -14.88 11.81 8.07
N LEU A 272 -14.93 10.54 7.65
CA LEU A 272 -14.26 9.43 8.31
C LEU A 272 -14.04 8.26 7.33
N GLY A 273 -13.01 7.48 7.58
CA GLY A 273 -12.74 6.23 6.89
C GLY A 273 -13.37 5.03 7.58
N LEU A 274 -13.73 3.99 6.82
CA LEU A 274 -14.17 2.69 7.36
C LEU A 274 -13.41 1.55 6.70
N VAL A 275 -12.69 0.76 7.52
CA VAL A 275 -11.86 -0.35 7.06
C VAL A 275 -12.27 -1.64 7.77
N THR A 276 -12.76 -2.59 6.99
CA THR A 276 -13.33 -3.87 7.47
C THR A 276 -12.43 -5.07 7.22
N SER A 277 -11.22 -4.85 6.73
CA SER A 277 -10.27 -5.90 6.31
C SER A 277 -10.08 -6.99 7.36
N GLU A 278 -9.96 -8.23 6.91
CA GLU A 278 -9.65 -9.39 7.75
C GLU A 278 -8.21 -9.34 8.27
N THR A 279 -7.30 -8.89 7.43
CA THR A 279 -5.89 -8.67 7.75
C THR A 279 -5.31 -7.57 6.87
N GLU A 280 -4.34 -6.84 7.41
CA GLU A 280 -3.57 -5.81 6.70
C GLU A 280 -2.11 -5.89 7.12
N SER A 281 -1.20 -5.75 6.17
CA SER A 281 0.22 -5.65 6.50
C SER A 281 0.56 -4.28 7.11
N PHE A 282 -0.11 -3.21 6.65
CA PHE A 282 0.06 -1.84 7.14
C PHE A 282 -1.25 -1.05 7.04
N CYS A 283 -1.93 -1.10 5.90
CA CYS A 283 -3.13 -0.35 5.50
C CYS A 283 -2.84 1.09 5.06
N LEU A 284 -2.33 1.23 3.84
CA LEU A 284 -2.00 2.54 3.26
C LEU A 284 -3.22 3.47 3.17
N SER A 285 -4.43 2.94 2.89
CA SER A 285 -5.65 3.76 2.79
C SER A 285 -6.02 4.47 4.10
N ILE A 286 -5.65 3.92 5.25
CA ILE A 286 -5.79 4.62 6.54
C ILE A 286 -4.80 5.79 6.61
N LEU A 287 -3.54 5.56 6.25
CA LEU A 287 -2.52 6.62 6.24
C LEU A 287 -2.90 7.74 5.26
N GLU A 288 -3.39 7.39 4.08
CA GLU A 288 -3.91 8.34 3.09
C GLU A 288 -5.01 9.22 3.69
N ALA A 289 -5.99 8.64 4.38
CA ALA A 289 -7.06 9.38 5.06
C ALA A 289 -6.51 10.27 6.20
N MET A 290 -5.56 9.78 6.98
CA MET A 290 -4.93 10.54 8.07
C MET A 290 -4.25 11.82 7.56
N CYS A 291 -3.66 11.81 6.38
CA CYS A 291 -3.02 13.00 5.79
C CYS A 291 -4.02 14.14 5.54
N PHE A 292 -5.30 13.83 5.39
CA PHE A 292 -6.40 14.79 5.20
C PHE A 292 -7.23 15.03 6.46
N ALA A 293 -6.69 14.75 7.64
CA ALA A 293 -7.38 14.85 8.93
C ALA A 293 -8.71 14.04 8.96
N CYS A 294 -8.79 12.97 8.18
CA CYS A 294 -9.92 12.05 8.12
C CYS A 294 -9.63 10.85 9.03
N PRO A 295 -10.22 10.78 10.25
CA PRO A 295 -10.00 9.66 11.15
C PRO A 295 -10.67 8.39 10.61
N SER A 296 -10.15 7.23 10.92
CA SER A 296 -10.73 5.97 10.47
C SER A 296 -11.26 5.13 11.61
N VAL A 297 -12.38 4.44 11.36
CA VAL A 297 -12.84 3.29 12.14
C VAL A 297 -12.35 2.03 11.43
N ALA A 298 -11.61 1.17 12.13
CA ALA A 298 -11.04 -0.02 11.55
C ALA A 298 -11.10 -1.21 12.51
N ARG A 299 -11.04 -2.42 11.94
CA ARG A 299 -10.79 -3.62 12.76
C ARG A 299 -9.36 -3.58 13.33
N ARG A 300 -9.22 -4.06 14.57
CA ARG A 300 -7.89 -4.21 15.21
C ARG A 300 -7.20 -5.47 14.68
N VAL A 301 -6.65 -5.39 13.46
CA VAL A 301 -6.02 -6.55 12.79
C VAL A 301 -4.69 -6.17 12.14
N GLY A 302 -3.78 -7.13 12.11
CA GLY A 302 -2.51 -6.99 11.39
C GLY A 302 -1.68 -5.79 11.84
N GLY A 303 -1.17 -5.03 10.87
CA GLY A 303 -0.39 -3.81 11.09
C GLY A 303 -1.22 -2.54 11.34
N ILE A 304 -2.56 -2.60 11.30
CA ILE A 304 -3.43 -1.41 11.53
C ILE A 304 -3.14 -0.74 12.89
N PRO A 305 -2.93 -1.47 14.01
CA PRO A 305 -2.59 -0.85 15.30
C PRO A 305 -1.25 -0.10 15.33
N GLU A 306 -0.38 -0.29 14.35
CA GLU A 306 0.85 0.48 14.21
C GLU A 306 0.59 1.85 13.54
N VAL A 307 -0.47 1.94 12.73
CA VAL A 307 -0.91 3.17 12.03
C VAL A 307 -1.85 3.99 12.92
N ILE A 308 -2.94 3.38 13.41
CA ILE A 308 -3.91 4.03 14.30
C ILE A 308 -3.52 3.83 15.77
N GLU A 309 -3.48 4.92 16.52
CA GLU A 309 -3.52 4.91 17.98
C GLU A 309 -4.98 5.02 18.44
N ASP A 310 -5.49 3.93 19.03
CA ASP A 310 -6.89 3.77 19.36
C ASP A 310 -7.40 4.85 20.33
N GLY A 311 -8.51 5.49 19.97
CA GLY A 311 -9.11 6.59 20.74
C GLY A 311 -8.37 7.93 20.63
N VAL A 312 -7.22 7.97 19.92
CA VAL A 312 -6.40 9.18 19.72
C VAL A 312 -6.40 9.61 18.24
N SER A 313 -6.02 8.73 17.31
CA SER A 313 -5.97 9.05 15.88
C SER A 313 -6.98 8.28 15.02
N GLY A 314 -7.93 7.60 15.66
CA GLY A 314 -8.99 6.81 15.07
C GLY A 314 -9.55 5.83 16.08
N LEU A 315 -10.43 4.93 15.64
CA LEU A 315 -11.04 3.91 16.49
C LEU A 315 -10.73 2.51 15.99
N LEU A 316 -10.28 1.64 16.88
CA LEU A 316 -10.02 0.23 16.60
C LEU A 316 -11.06 -0.67 17.27
N VAL A 317 -11.75 -1.48 16.46
CA VAL A 317 -12.80 -2.40 16.92
C VAL A 317 -12.22 -3.81 17.04
N PRO A 318 -12.12 -4.39 18.26
CA PRO A 318 -11.49 -5.69 18.48
C PRO A 318 -12.26 -6.86 17.89
N SER A 319 -13.60 -6.89 18.07
CA SER A 319 -14.45 -8.00 17.64
C SER A 319 -14.59 -8.10 16.12
N GLY A 320 -14.52 -6.96 15.44
CA GLY A 320 -14.68 -6.90 14.00
C GLY A 320 -16.04 -7.38 13.49
N ASP A 321 -17.09 -7.35 14.34
CA ASP A 321 -18.45 -7.58 13.90
C ASP A 321 -19.11 -6.29 13.38
N ALA A 322 -20.12 -6.44 12.53
CA ALA A 322 -20.79 -5.32 11.87
C ALA A 322 -21.46 -4.36 12.85
N GLU A 323 -21.98 -4.87 13.96
CA GLU A 323 -22.68 -4.07 14.98
C GLU A 323 -21.70 -3.18 15.75
N ALA A 324 -20.57 -3.72 16.17
CA ALA A 324 -19.54 -2.96 16.88
C ALA A 324 -18.90 -1.88 15.97
N LEU A 325 -18.66 -2.22 14.70
CA LEU A 325 -18.18 -1.26 13.70
C LEU A 325 -19.20 -0.14 13.46
N ALA A 326 -20.50 -0.49 13.33
CA ALA A 326 -21.57 0.49 13.14
C ALA A 326 -21.65 1.46 14.33
N ARG A 327 -21.65 0.97 15.57
CA ARG A 327 -21.64 1.83 16.78
C ARG A 327 -20.43 2.75 16.82
N ALA A 328 -19.25 2.29 16.43
CA ALA A 328 -18.06 3.12 16.39
C ALA A 328 -18.18 4.25 15.34
N VAL A 329 -18.72 3.94 14.14
CA VAL A 329 -19.00 4.93 13.10
C VAL A 329 -20.06 5.94 13.58
N GLU A 330 -21.18 5.47 14.14
CA GLU A 330 -22.26 6.31 14.69
C GLU A 330 -21.73 7.30 15.73
N SER A 331 -20.85 6.85 16.63
CA SER A 331 -20.26 7.70 17.65
C SER A 331 -19.48 8.89 17.08
N LEU A 332 -18.88 8.73 15.89
CA LEU A 332 -18.15 9.80 15.21
C LEU A 332 -19.04 10.64 14.30
N ILE A 333 -20.13 10.10 13.77
CA ILE A 333 -21.13 10.86 13.01
C ILE A 333 -21.86 11.82 13.97
N GLN A 334 -22.27 11.33 15.15
CA GLN A 334 -23.03 12.09 16.15
C GLN A 334 -22.19 13.09 16.92
N ASP A 335 -20.87 12.95 16.96
CA ASP A 335 -19.95 13.89 17.63
C ASP A 335 -18.90 14.45 16.64
N PRO A 336 -19.25 15.48 15.86
CA PRO A 336 -18.33 16.14 14.94
C PRO A 336 -17.08 16.72 15.62
N SER A 337 -17.21 17.16 16.88
CA SER A 337 -16.07 17.73 17.63
C SER A 337 -15.04 16.68 17.96
N ARG A 338 -15.47 15.52 18.45
CA ARG A 338 -14.60 14.36 18.68
C ARG A 338 -13.98 13.86 17.38
N ARG A 339 -14.79 13.74 16.32
CA ARG A 339 -14.30 13.35 14.99
C ARG A 339 -13.19 14.28 14.49
N ALA A 340 -13.40 15.60 14.60
CA ALA A 340 -12.40 16.59 14.22
C ALA A 340 -11.13 16.53 15.09
N ALA A 341 -11.26 16.24 16.38
CA ALA A 341 -10.12 16.06 17.28
C ALA A 341 -9.28 14.83 16.88
N LEU A 342 -9.92 13.68 16.68
CA LEU A 342 -9.25 12.48 16.19
C LEU A 342 -8.59 12.71 14.82
N GLY A 343 -9.23 13.46 13.94
CA GLY A 343 -8.68 13.80 12.62
C GLY A 343 -7.41 14.64 12.70
N ARG A 344 -7.36 15.64 13.59
CA ARG A 344 -6.15 16.45 13.82
C ARG A 344 -4.99 15.61 14.34
N GLU A 345 -5.25 14.74 15.31
CA GLU A 345 -4.23 13.84 15.84
C GLU A 345 -3.77 12.80 14.80
N ALA A 346 -4.69 12.31 13.97
CA ALA A 346 -4.37 11.44 12.84
C ALA A 346 -3.41 12.15 11.87
N GLN A 347 -3.71 13.38 11.48
CA GLN A 347 -2.86 14.15 10.56
C GLN A 347 -1.50 14.47 11.18
N HIS A 348 -1.45 14.82 12.45
CA HIS A 348 -0.21 15.06 13.18
C HIS A 348 0.68 13.80 13.18
N ARG A 349 0.09 12.66 13.57
CA ARG A 349 0.78 11.36 13.58
C ARG A 349 1.28 10.95 12.18
N ALA A 350 0.48 11.18 11.12
CA ALA A 350 0.90 10.91 9.75
C ALA A 350 2.15 11.71 9.37
N ARG A 351 2.17 13.01 9.66
CA ARG A 351 3.31 13.88 9.36
C ARG A 351 4.57 13.51 10.15
N GLU A 352 4.44 13.22 11.44
CA GLU A 352 5.59 12.93 12.28
C GLU A 352 6.21 11.55 12.02
N ARG A 353 5.39 10.54 11.74
CA ARG A 353 5.85 9.16 11.72
C ARG A 353 5.87 8.52 10.34
N PHE A 354 5.11 9.03 9.39
CA PHE A 354 4.84 8.39 8.11
C PHE A 354 4.97 9.35 6.92
N SER A 355 5.65 10.48 7.08
CA SER A 355 6.05 11.34 5.98
C SER A 355 7.32 10.84 5.29
N ALA A 356 7.61 11.32 4.08
CA ALA A 356 8.86 11.01 3.39
C ALA A 356 10.07 11.48 4.18
N GLU A 357 9.99 12.64 4.87
CA GLU A 357 11.05 13.15 5.73
C GLU A 357 11.39 12.22 6.89
N ALA A 358 10.40 11.52 7.43
CA ALA A 358 10.60 10.56 8.53
C ALA A 358 11.11 9.20 8.05
N ILE A 359 10.64 8.74 6.88
CA ILE A 359 10.84 7.36 6.43
C ILE A 359 12.02 7.22 5.48
N VAL A 360 12.18 8.10 4.48
CA VAL A 360 13.19 7.93 3.43
C VAL A 360 14.63 7.94 3.98
N PRO A 361 15.00 8.77 4.99
CA PRO A 361 16.33 8.69 5.61
C PRO A 361 16.67 7.32 6.19
N ARG A 362 15.68 6.53 6.61
CA ARG A 362 15.89 5.17 7.12
C ARG A 362 16.33 4.22 6.00
N TYR A 363 15.70 4.33 4.81
CA TYR A 363 16.16 3.58 3.63
C TYR A 363 17.56 4.02 3.20
N GLU A 364 17.87 5.33 3.20
CA GLU A 364 19.21 5.81 2.90
C GLU A 364 20.26 5.27 3.89
N ALA A 365 19.94 5.24 5.19
CA ALA A 365 20.81 4.68 6.22
C ALA A 365 21.03 3.17 6.00
N LEU A 366 19.97 2.42 5.67
CA LEU A 366 20.04 1.01 5.35
C LEU A 366 20.94 0.74 4.11
N TYR A 367 20.75 1.52 3.03
CA TYR A 367 21.60 1.38 1.83
C TYR A 367 23.07 1.63 2.14
N ARG A 368 23.40 2.68 2.92
CA ARG A 368 24.78 2.93 3.35
C ARG A 368 25.34 1.81 4.23
N ALA A 369 24.50 1.18 5.05
CA ALA A 369 24.94 0.09 5.92
C ALA A 369 25.29 -1.19 5.14
N VAL A 370 24.50 -1.56 4.11
CA VAL A 370 24.77 -2.76 3.31
C VAL A 370 25.95 -2.58 2.35
N MET A 371 26.34 -1.34 2.03
CA MET A 371 27.51 -1.07 1.16
C MET A 371 28.85 -1.11 1.89
N LYS A 372 28.86 -1.07 3.23
CA LYS A 372 30.07 -1.23 4.05
C LYS A 372 30.50 -2.69 4.11
#